data_5bb348418f6e9651fd11635a1450a990
#
_entry.id   5bb348418f6e9651fd11635a1450a990
#
_cell.length_a   1.000
_cell.length_b   1.000
_cell.length_c   1.000
_cell.angle_alpha   90.00
_cell.angle_beta   90.00
_cell.angle_gamma   90.00
#
_symmetry.space_group_name_H-M   'P 1'
#
loop_
_entity.id
_entity.type
_entity.pdbx_description
1 polymer ?
#
loop_
_entity_poly.entity_id
_entity_poly.type
_entity_poly.pdbx_seq_one_letter_code
_entity_poly.pdbx_strand_id
1 'polypeptide(L)'
;MTTRDWQPWLAQRPKETQGSLYFRDPSDDECDTEGSDSDPQDDIIVIGIDFGTTFSGATWATNSDFEAGQINLITSWPGTGREEGKAPTELYYEDGEIVWGYDVPLDVDPIRWFKLLLLKDEDLAPEIRGSEYIIRGRKMLRETGKTVVDLVADYLRGFWEHVIYEITKARGVNVIDALRFHVVITLPAIWKGYARKSMEDAVKKAGILDARDAGVTTLSFAPEPEAAALCTLCEPGRRVKEGDVYIICDAGGGTVDLISYKVEKVGPLAVREVAEGIGGLCGGIFVDEAFERLCKDRLGRGWDYLSKVGVREVMKGEWEYAIKPQFKVSNSKREYIVSIPAEAFPNKSSQTDTTRQPFIKRGRIHFKESDLQKAFTRVFSDIEKLIDDQITAAKQNGANITGVILVGGLGSSPYLFETLRTKYTRQNIEVLQSGGIKPRTAISRGAVFKGFLNNRTHSRAKMPIAVTSTISRANFGIDFMAPFQAWKHAEEDKVWDDDEDMWKARNQMHWYLKKGCDVSKSNPVKAEWYMTSQTGFNKTINMEVYQCTDLMAPSRKNKAVSTLCNVGFTPDISWQDLQWHTSIGGTRYKKLEYAVEFIPLGATAEFAFYIDGRKQKGKGSVVDIQYDS
;
A
#
# COMPACT_ATOMS: atom_id res chain seq x y z
N MET A 1 29.82 -3.15 -3.01
CA MET A 1 29.79 -4.62 -3.16
C MET A 1 28.67 -4.97 -4.09
N THR A 2 29.00 -5.62 -5.17
CA THR A 2 28.31 -5.71 -6.43
C THR A 2 27.07 -6.61 -6.40
N THR A 3 26.06 -6.20 -7.08
CA THR A 3 24.73 -6.72 -7.46
C THR A 3 24.69 -8.17 -8.01
N ARG A 4 25.36 -9.15 -7.37
CA ARG A 4 25.42 -10.54 -7.88
C ARG A 4 24.49 -11.56 -7.18
N ASP A 5 23.66 -11.17 -6.23
CA ASP A 5 22.96 -12.10 -5.34
C ASP A 5 21.51 -12.46 -5.72
N TRP A 6 21.09 -12.18 -6.96
CA TRP A 6 19.69 -12.41 -7.40
C TRP A 6 19.52 -13.59 -8.38
N GLN A 7 20.38 -14.61 -8.37
CA GLN A 7 20.35 -15.70 -9.36
C GLN A 7 19.93 -17.12 -8.93
N PRO A 8 19.13 -17.44 -7.93
CA PRO A 8 18.78 -18.84 -7.67
C PRO A 8 17.66 -19.42 -8.54
N TRP A 9 16.80 -18.61 -9.15
CA TRP A 9 15.63 -19.13 -9.89
C TRP A 9 15.85 -19.38 -11.39
N LEU A 10 16.99 -18.95 -11.92
CA LEU A 10 17.41 -19.24 -13.31
C LEU A 10 18.18 -20.57 -13.46
N ALA A 11 18.60 -21.22 -12.37
CA ALA A 11 19.53 -22.34 -12.41
C ALA A 11 18.91 -23.76 -12.54
N GLN A 12 17.59 -23.89 -12.71
CA GLN A 12 16.97 -25.21 -12.92
C GLN A 12 16.36 -25.32 -14.33
N ARG A 13 17.22 -25.47 -15.33
CA ARG A 13 16.82 -26.11 -16.59
C ARG A 13 16.88 -27.63 -16.39
N PRO A 14 15.85 -28.39 -16.81
CA PRO A 14 15.98 -29.85 -16.88
C PRO A 14 17.03 -30.22 -17.92
N LYS A 15 17.91 -31.16 -17.59
CA LYS A 15 18.84 -31.79 -18.49
C LYS A 15 18.06 -32.46 -19.60
N GLU A 16 18.24 -32.02 -20.83
CA GLU A 16 17.79 -32.74 -22.03
C GLU A 16 18.50 -34.10 -22.11
N THR A 17 17.71 -35.14 -22.09
CA THR A 17 18.15 -36.48 -22.47
C THR A 17 18.38 -36.54 -23.98
N GLN A 18 19.58 -36.90 -24.34
CA GLN A 18 19.97 -37.22 -25.74
C GLN A 18 19.12 -38.38 -26.28
N GLY A 19 18.53 -38.15 -27.45
CA GLY A 19 17.83 -39.15 -28.21
C GLY A 19 17.92 -38.88 -29.72
N SER A 20 18.90 -39.56 -30.36
CA SER A 20 18.90 -40.11 -31.71
C SER A 20 18.65 -39.22 -32.94
N LEU A 21 19.70 -39.08 -33.71
CA LEU A 21 19.82 -38.67 -35.10
C LEU A 21 18.83 -39.38 -36.04
N TYR A 22 18.14 -38.61 -36.91
CA TYR A 22 17.77 -39.05 -38.26
C TYR A 22 18.03 -37.90 -39.25
N PHE A 23 18.88 -38.21 -40.22
CA PHE A 23 19.16 -37.40 -41.43
C PHE A 23 17.90 -37.28 -42.28
N ARG A 24 17.66 -36.09 -42.84
CA ARG A 24 16.94 -35.90 -44.10
C ARG A 24 17.60 -34.80 -44.94
N ASP A 25 17.74 -35.10 -46.21
CA ASP A 25 18.40 -34.37 -47.28
C ASP A 25 17.73 -33.03 -47.63
N PRO A 26 18.49 -32.08 -48.21
CA PRO A 26 18.02 -30.73 -48.50
C PRO A 26 17.54 -30.64 -49.94
N SER A 27 16.30 -30.22 -50.17
CA SER A 27 15.85 -29.50 -51.34
C SER A 27 14.46 -28.94 -51.07
N ASP A 28 14.40 -27.65 -50.92
CA ASP A 28 13.56 -26.67 -51.58
C ASP A 28 13.56 -25.36 -50.80
N ASP A 29 14.09 -24.40 -51.49
CA ASP A 29 14.07 -22.98 -51.12
C ASP A 29 12.63 -22.49 -51.02
N GLU A 30 12.31 -21.89 -49.85
CA GLU A 30 11.58 -20.63 -49.80
C GLU A 30 11.96 -19.93 -48.50
N CYS A 31 12.72 -18.87 -48.66
CA CYS A 31 13.20 -17.99 -47.64
C CYS A 31 12.07 -17.02 -47.23
N ASP A 32 11.23 -17.44 -46.29
CA ASP A 32 10.42 -16.51 -45.54
C ASP A 32 11.18 -16.14 -44.26
N THR A 33 11.98 -15.09 -44.39
CA THR A 33 12.46 -14.32 -43.25
C THR A 33 11.27 -13.58 -42.63
N GLU A 34 10.48 -14.28 -41.84
CA GLU A 34 9.71 -13.61 -40.80
C GLU A 34 10.69 -13.11 -39.76
N GLY A 35 11.20 -11.90 -40.02
CA GLY A 35 11.74 -11.08 -38.96
C GLY A 35 10.67 -10.97 -37.88
N SER A 36 10.94 -11.50 -36.72
CA SER A 36 10.17 -11.16 -35.54
C SER A 36 10.42 -9.67 -35.25
N ASP A 37 9.68 -8.81 -35.96
CA ASP A 37 9.46 -7.44 -35.52
C ASP A 37 8.75 -7.53 -34.16
N SER A 38 9.55 -7.58 -33.09
CA SER A 38 9.07 -7.26 -31.75
C SER A 38 8.57 -5.84 -31.84
N ASP A 39 7.26 -5.67 -31.78
CA ASP A 39 6.61 -4.36 -31.73
C ASP A 39 7.31 -3.55 -30.62
N PRO A 40 7.95 -2.39 -30.92
CA PRO A 40 8.62 -1.56 -29.91
C PRO A 40 7.68 -1.07 -28.81
N GLN A 41 6.36 -1.33 -28.95
CA GLN A 41 5.33 -0.93 -28.02
C GLN A 41 5.29 -1.72 -26.70
N ASP A 42 6.05 -2.81 -26.55
CA ASP A 42 5.93 -3.70 -25.38
C ASP A 42 6.96 -3.42 -24.26
N ASP A 43 7.94 -2.54 -24.46
CA ASP A 43 8.95 -2.25 -23.46
C ASP A 43 8.47 -1.19 -22.44
N ILE A 44 8.40 -1.62 -21.18
CA ILE A 44 8.02 -0.77 -20.06
C ILE A 44 9.15 -0.68 -19.03
N ILE A 45 9.18 0.44 -18.31
CA ILE A 45 9.90 0.57 -17.06
C ILE A 45 8.88 0.70 -15.93
N VAL A 46 9.00 -0.16 -14.94
CA VAL A 46 8.19 -0.09 -13.72
C VAL A 46 8.97 0.65 -12.66
N ILE A 47 8.36 1.70 -12.09
CA ILE A 47 8.93 2.53 -11.04
C ILE A 47 8.07 2.37 -9.78
N GLY A 48 8.64 1.75 -8.75
CA GLY A 48 7.98 1.55 -7.45
C GLY A 48 8.36 2.65 -6.47
N ILE A 49 7.38 3.38 -5.97
CA ILE A 49 7.56 4.48 -5.01
C ILE A 49 6.92 4.09 -3.68
N ASP A 50 7.74 4.02 -2.65
CA ASP A 50 7.31 3.96 -1.26
C ASP A 50 7.27 5.39 -0.70
N PHE A 51 6.09 6.02 -0.71
CA PHE A 51 5.87 7.33 -0.13
C PHE A 51 5.52 7.17 1.36
N GLY A 52 6.52 7.22 2.23
CA GLY A 52 6.36 7.00 3.66
C GLY A 52 6.08 8.28 4.46
N THR A 53 5.60 8.13 5.71
CA THR A 53 5.33 9.25 6.63
C THR A 53 6.60 10.02 7.00
N THR A 54 7.73 9.32 7.13
CA THR A 54 9.02 9.89 7.57
C THR A 54 10.09 9.82 6.51
N PHE A 55 10.12 8.78 5.70
CA PHE A 55 11.08 8.55 4.63
C PHE A 55 10.38 7.96 3.42
N SER A 56 10.74 8.43 2.23
CA SER A 56 10.26 7.93 0.94
C SER A 56 11.42 7.34 0.14
N GLY A 57 11.15 6.32 -0.65
CA GLY A 57 12.16 5.65 -1.47
C GLY A 57 11.60 5.20 -2.81
N ALA A 58 12.48 5.03 -3.78
CA ALA A 58 12.12 4.55 -5.11
C ALA A 58 13.04 3.43 -5.59
N THR A 59 12.46 2.54 -6.39
CA THR A 59 13.15 1.46 -7.09
C THR A 59 12.55 1.32 -8.48
N TRP A 60 13.29 0.75 -9.40
CA TRP A 60 12.82 0.58 -10.77
C TRP A 60 13.43 -0.65 -11.44
N ALA A 61 12.76 -1.13 -12.47
CA ALA A 61 13.28 -2.16 -13.37
C ALA A 61 12.64 -2.02 -14.75
N THR A 62 13.42 -2.28 -15.79
CA THR A 62 12.90 -2.56 -17.14
C THR A 62 12.45 -4.03 -17.22
N ASN A 63 11.78 -4.43 -18.31
CA ASN A 63 11.45 -5.83 -18.55
C ASN A 63 12.69 -6.72 -18.46
N SER A 64 13.80 -6.32 -19.12
CA SER A 64 15.05 -7.08 -19.12
C SER A 64 15.72 -7.15 -17.75
N ASP A 65 15.70 -6.07 -16.96
CA ASP A 65 16.20 -6.09 -15.59
C ASP A 65 15.42 -7.08 -14.72
N PHE A 66 14.09 -7.01 -14.81
CA PHE A 66 13.21 -7.85 -14.02
C PHE A 66 13.34 -9.34 -14.39
N GLU A 67 13.47 -9.67 -15.67
CA GLU A 67 13.74 -11.02 -16.16
C GLU A 67 15.11 -11.56 -15.69
N ALA A 68 16.10 -10.67 -15.58
CA ALA A 68 17.40 -10.98 -14.98
C ALA A 68 17.37 -11.05 -13.44
N GLY A 69 16.22 -10.83 -12.81
CA GLY A 69 16.06 -10.80 -11.34
C GLY A 69 16.68 -9.57 -10.69
N GLN A 70 16.82 -8.47 -11.44
CA GLN A 70 17.43 -7.24 -10.96
C GLN A 70 16.35 -6.18 -10.71
N ILE A 71 16.41 -5.53 -9.54
CA ILE A 71 15.64 -4.33 -9.22
C ILE A 71 16.64 -3.26 -8.78
N ASN A 72 16.62 -2.14 -9.48
CA ASN A 72 17.53 -1.04 -9.25
C ASN A 72 17.01 -0.15 -8.12
N LEU A 73 17.88 0.21 -7.19
CA LEU A 73 17.57 1.08 -6.05
C LEU A 73 18.05 2.50 -6.33
N ILE A 74 17.26 3.49 -5.99
CA ILE A 74 17.76 4.86 -5.87
C ILE A 74 18.35 5.00 -4.47
N THR A 75 19.66 5.22 -4.40
CA THR A 75 20.42 5.33 -3.15
C THR A 75 21.20 6.63 -3.03
N SER A 76 21.30 7.39 -4.11
CA SER A 76 21.92 8.73 -4.14
C SER A 76 20.79 9.77 -4.04
N TRP A 77 20.77 10.56 -2.98
CA TRP A 77 19.77 11.60 -2.76
C TRP A 77 20.43 12.96 -2.64
N PRO A 78 19.77 14.05 -3.10
CA PRO A 78 20.27 15.41 -2.94
C PRO A 78 20.54 15.73 -1.46
N GLY A 79 21.56 16.52 -1.17
CA GLY A 79 21.89 16.96 0.20
C GLY A 79 22.54 15.91 1.10
N THR A 80 22.78 14.67 0.61
CA THR A 80 23.53 13.66 1.37
C THR A 80 24.78 13.20 0.63
N GLY A 81 25.89 13.11 1.33
CA GLY A 81 27.16 12.61 0.77
C GLY A 81 27.33 11.09 0.89
N ARG A 82 26.27 10.34 1.20
CA ARG A 82 26.29 8.89 1.40
C ARG A 82 25.11 8.21 0.74
N GLU A 83 25.24 6.92 0.47
CA GLU A 83 24.15 6.10 -0.04
C GLU A 83 23.12 5.83 1.05
N GLU A 84 21.88 6.16 0.77
CA GLU A 84 20.72 5.91 1.65
C GLU A 84 19.58 5.29 0.85
N GLY A 85 18.89 4.30 1.42
CA GLY A 85 17.79 3.63 0.73
C GLY A 85 16.54 4.49 0.58
N LYS A 86 16.43 5.60 1.30
CA LYS A 86 15.28 6.51 1.31
C LYS A 86 15.71 7.94 1.64
N ALA A 87 14.96 8.93 1.12
CA ALA A 87 15.08 10.34 1.49
C ALA A 87 14.05 10.71 2.58
N PRO A 88 14.33 11.68 3.46
CA PRO A 88 13.34 12.20 4.41
C PRO A 88 12.09 12.74 3.70
N THR A 89 10.92 12.40 4.23
CA THR A 89 9.65 13.02 3.80
C THR A 89 9.48 14.35 4.56
N GLU A 90 10.34 15.30 4.23
CA GLU A 90 10.40 16.64 4.80
C GLU A 90 10.34 17.67 3.69
N LEU A 91 9.62 18.77 3.92
CA LEU A 91 9.38 19.84 2.97
C LEU A 91 9.56 21.19 3.64
N TYR A 92 10.22 22.13 2.95
CA TYR A 92 10.36 23.51 3.37
C TYR A 92 10.16 24.44 2.18
N TYR A 93 9.53 25.59 2.39
CA TYR A 93 9.38 26.62 1.38
C TYR A 93 10.31 27.79 1.70
N GLU A 94 11.21 28.13 0.78
CA GLU A 94 12.16 29.22 0.89
C GLU A 94 11.99 30.14 -0.33
N ASP A 95 11.59 31.39 -0.12
CA ASP A 95 11.39 32.40 -1.16
C ASP A 95 10.53 31.94 -2.36
N GLY A 96 9.57 31.04 -2.12
CA GLY A 96 8.69 30.47 -3.14
C GLY A 96 9.20 29.18 -3.78
N GLU A 97 10.44 28.81 -3.52
CA GLU A 97 11.04 27.55 -3.96
C GLU A 97 10.75 26.41 -2.98
N ILE A 98 10.78 25.19 -3.51
CA ILE A 98 10.53 23.97 -2.75
C ILE A 98 11.86 23.30 -2.42
N VAL A 99 12.16 23.16 -1.14
CA VAL A 99 13.31 22.43 -0.62
C VAL A 99 12.81 21.16 0.08
N TRP A 100 13.35 20.00 -0.26
CA TRP A 100 12.86 18.73 0.21
C TRP A 100 13.97 17.75 0.61
N GLY A 101 13.61 16.76 1.40
CA GLY A 101 14.52 15.65 1.74
C GLY A 101 15.72 16.08 2.58
N TYR A 102 16.90 15.65 2.17
CA TYR A 102 18.15 16.00 2.87
C TYR A 102 18.65 17.41 2.57
N ASP A 103 18.17 18.08 1.50
CA ASP A 103 18.50 19.47 1.20
C ASP A 103 17.87 20.45 2.18
N VAL A 104 16.86 20.04 2.96
CA VAL A 104 16.24 20.91 3.96
C VAL A 104 17.27 21.35 4.99
N PRO A 105 17.55 22.67 5.11
CA PRO A 105 18.56 23.19 6.02
C PRO A 105 18.32 22.76 7.48
N LEU A 106 19.41 22.58 8.24
CA LEU A 106 19.30 22.16 9.64
C LEU A 106 18.73 23.25 10.56
N ASP A 107 18.86 24.51 10.17
CA ASP A 107 18.44 25.68 10.93
C ASP A 107 16.99 26.12 10.67
N VAL A 108 16.28 25.37 9.80
CA VAL A 108 14.84 25.59 9.58
C VAL A 108 14.02 24.48 10.19
N ASP A 109 12.73 24.76 10.31
CA ASP A 109 11.77 23.81 10.83
C ASP A 109 10.85 23.33 9.70
N PRO A 110 11.13 22.16 9.06
CA PRO A 110 10.38 21.68 7.92
C PRO A 110 8.99 21.18 8.28
N ILE A 111 8.15 21.06 7.26
CA ILE A 111 6.88 20.39 7.35
C ILE A 111 7.13 18.88 7.30
N ARG A 112 6.60 18.17 8.28
CA ARG A 112 6.74 16.72 8.45
C ARG A 112 5.39 16.07 8.62
N TRP A 113 5.32 14.74 8.43
CA TRP A 113 4.14 13.91 8.64
C TRP A 113 2.93 14.33 7.81
N PHE A 114 3.15 15.12 6.77
CA PHE A 114 2.07 15.63 5.93
C PHE A 114 1.35 14.52 5.14
N LYS A 115 1.95 13.33 4.98
CA LYS A 115 1.23 12.15 4.50
C LYS A 115 -0.01 11.86 5.35
N LEU A 116 0.09 11.99 6.67
CA LEU A 116 -1.02 11.75 7.60
C LEU A 116 -2.12 12.81 7.50
N LEU A 117 -1.83 14.00 6.97
CA LEU A 117 -2.84 15.04 6.73
C LEU A 117 -3.82 14.67 5.61
N LEU A 118 -3.52 13.64 4.79
CA LEU A 118 -4.46 13.07 3.83
C LEU A 118 -5.62 12.35 4.50
N LEU A 119 -5.48 11.97 5.78
CA LEU A 119 -6.53 11.34 6.56
C LEU A 119 -7.44 12.40 7.21
N LYS A 120 -8.73 12.08 7.30
CA LYS A 120 -9.69 12.88 8.06
C LYS A 120 -9.40 12.79 9.56
N ASP A 121 -9.85 13.79 10.32
CA ASP A 121 -9.65 13.84 11.77
C ASP A 121 -10.24 12.64 12.52
N GLU A 122 -11.34 12.11 12.04
CA GLU A 122 -12.01 10.92 12.58
C GLU A 122 -11.19 9.63 12.41
N ASP A 123 -10.33 9.59 11.40
CA ASP A 123 -9.48 8.44 11.08
C ASP A 123 -8.06 8.55 11.70
N LEU A 124 -7.75 9.68 12.34
CA LEU A 124 -6.51 9.89 13.08
C LEU A 124 -6.70 9.55 14.56
N ALA A 125 -5.79 8.78 15.12
CA ALA A 125 -5.75 8.58 16.57
C ALA A 125 -5.62 9.92 17.32
N PRO A 126 -6.26 10.07 18.51
CA PRO A 126 -6.24 11.33 19.26
C PRO A 126 -4.83 11.87 19.50
N GLU A 127 -3.86 10.99 19.79
CA GLU A 127 -2.47 11.34 20.03
C GLU A 127 -1.81 11.95 18.80
N ILE A 128 -2.04 11.38 17.62
CA ILE A 128 -1.53 11.91 16.35
C ILE A 128 -2.19 13.24 16.02
N ARG A 129 -3.52 13.30 16.12
CA ARG A 129 -4.30 14.50 15.86
C ARG A 129 -3.87 15.69 16.73
N GLY A 130 -3.47 15.41 17.97
CA GLY A 130 -2.93 16.38 18.92
C GLY A 130 -1.42 16.62 18.83
N SER A 131 -0.70 15.93 17.93
CA SER A 131 0.74 16.12 17.82
C SER A 131 1.08 17.50 17.23
N GLU A 132 2.21 18.06 17.68
CA GLU A 132 2.70 19.36 17.22
C GLU A 132 2.87 19.39 15.69
N TYR A 133 3.31 18.30 15.07
CA TYR A 133 3.52 18.20 13.63
C TYR A 133 2.22 18.31 12.83
N ILE A 134 1.16 17.64 13.27
CA ILE A 134 -0.16 17.72 12.61
C ILE A 134 -0.80 19.10 12.81
N ILE A 135 -0.76 19.62 14.04
CA ILE A 135 -1.29 20.97 14.37
C ILE A 135 -0.58 22.02 13.51
N ARG A 136 0.73 21.93 13.41
CA ARG A 136 1.55 22.84 12.63
C ARG A 136 1.31 22.71 11.13
N GLY A 137 1.27 21.50 10.59
CA GLY A 137 0.95 21.26 9.19
C GLY A 137 -0.40 21.89 8.80
N ARG A 138 -1.42 21.70 9.63
CA ARG A 138 -2.74 22.34 9.45
C ARG A 138 -2.70 23.86 9.55
N LYS A 139 -1.91 24.41 10.46
CA LYS A 139 -1.72 25.86 10.57
C LYS A 139 -1.10 26.41 9.28
N MET A 140 -0.04 25.80 8.79
CA MET A 140 0.63 26.20 7.55
C MET A 140 -0.32 26.13 6.35
N LEU A 141 -1.12 25.07 6.21
CA LEU A 141 -2.11 24.98 5.12
C LEU A 141 -3.10 26.15 5.14
N ARG A 142 -3.57 26.56 6.33
CA ARG A 142 -4.46 27.74 6.47
C ARG A 142 -3.76 29.06 6.12
N GLU A 143 -2.50 29.22 6.52
CA GLU A 143 -1.73 30.45 6.29
C GLU A 143 -1.33 30.63 4.82
N THR A 144 -1.03 29.53 4.14
CA THR A 144 -0.60 29.56 2.73
C THR A 144 -1.75 29.42 1.73
N GLY A 145 -2.94 29.03 2.17
CA GLY A 145 -4.07 28.69 1.30
C GLY A 145 -3.85 27.40 0.48
N LYS A 146 -2.78 26.65 0.76
CA LYS A 146 -2.52 25.35 0.13
C LYS A 146 -3.40 24.27 0.73
N THR A 147 -3.73 23.27 -0.09
CA THR A 147 -4.36 22.01 0.35
C THR A 147 -3.28 20.98 0.73
N VAL A 148 -3.69 19.91 1.42
CA VAL A 148 -2.78 18.79 1.69
C VAL A 148 -2.33 18.10 0.39
N VAL A 149 -3.19 18.07 -0.63
CA VAL A 149 -2.86 17.55 -1.96
C VAL A 149 -1.74 18.37 -2.60
N ASP A 150 -1.75 19.72 -2.44
CA ASP A 150 -0.66 20.59 -2.90
C ASP A 150 0.66 20.26 -2.25
N LEU A 151 0.63 20.05 -0.94
CA LEU A 151 1.82 19.74 -0.15
C LEU A 151 2.47 18.42 -0.57
N VAL A 152 1.64 17.39 -0.74
CA VAL A 152 2.10 16.07 -1.21
C VAL A 152 2.61 16.18 -2.65
N ALA A 153 1.90 16.93 -3.52
CA ALA A 153 2.31 17.12 -4.91
C ALA A 153 3.65 17.87 -5.01
N ASP A 154 3.87 18.89 -4.20
CA ASP A 154 5.12 19.66 -4.18
C ASP A 154 6.31 18.78 -3.78
N TYR A 155 6.15 17.93 -2.75
CA TYR A 155 7.18 16.95 -2.38
C TYR A 155 7.41 15.92 -3.49
N LEU A 156 6.33 15.33 -4.01
CA LEU A 156 6.43 14.29 -5.05
C LEU A 156 7.03 14.81 -6.34
N ARG A 157 6.86 16.09 -6.68
CA ARG A 157 7.49 16.70 -7.86
C ARG A 157 9.01 16.66 -7.76
N GLY A 158 9.58 17.22 -6.70
CA GLY A 158 11.04 17.21 -6.50
C GLY A 158 11.59 15.78 -6.38
N PHE A 159 10.87 14.92 -5.66
CA PHE A 159 11.23 13.51 -5.54
C PHE A 159 11.23 12.80 -6.91
N TRP A 160 10.20 13.01 -7.72
CA TRP A 160 10.06 12.43 -9.05
C TRP A 160 11.12 12.91 -10.03
N GLU A 161 11.37 14.22 -10.09
CA GLU A 161 12.41 14.80 -10.93
C GLU A 161 13.78 14.17 -10.63
N HIS A 162 14.10 13.97 -9.34
CA HIS A 162 15.34 13.31 -8.95
C HIS A 162 15.36 11.82 -9.34
N VAL A 163 14.25 11.09 -9.15
CA VAL A 163 14.13 9.67 -9.55
C VAL A 163 14.38 9.54 -11.06
N ILE A 164 13.75 10.37 -11.88
CA ILE A 164 13.94 10.35 -13.33
C ILE A 164 15.38 10.73 -13.72
N TYR A 165 15.97 11.72 -13.03
CA TYR A 165 17.38 12.07 -13.23
C TYR A 165 18.32 10.86 -12.99
N GLU A 166 18.18 10.15 -11.88
CA GLU A 166 19.02 8.99 -11.56
C GLU A 166 18.77 7.81 -12.52
N ILE A 167 17.53 7.57 -12.95
CA ILE A 167 17.23 6.56 -13.96
C ILE A 167 17.86 6.93 -15.31
N THR A 168 17.72 8.18 -15.72
CA THR A 168 18.28 8.69 -16.98
C THR A 168 19.82 8.63 -16.96
N LYS A 169 20.43 8.96 -15.84
CA LYS A 169 21.88 8.84 -15.63
C LYS A 169 22.35 7.38 -15.74
N ALA A 170 21.55 6.43 -15.28
CA ALA A 170 21.87 5.00 -15.32
C ALA A 170 21.69 4.36 -16.72
N ARG A 171 20.73 4.81 -17.50
CA ARG A 171 20.32 4.18 -18.79
C ARG A 171 20.51 5.04 -20.02
N GLY A 172 20.67 6.34 -19.85
CA GLY A 172 20.75 7.30 -20.96
C GLY A 172 19.37 7.80 -21.39
N VAL A 173 19.33 9.06 -21.84
CA VAL A 173 18.09 9.76 -22.21
C VAL A 173 17.32 9.04 -23.31
N ASN A 174 17.97 8.60 -24.38
CA ASN A 174 17.32 7.96 -25.53
C ASN A 174 16.57 6.67 -25.14
N VAL A 175 17.12 5.89 -24.18
CA VAL A 175 16.46 4.67 -23.69
C VAL A 175 15.22 5.03 -22.89
N ILE A 176 15.34 6.04 -22.01
CA ILE A 176 14.23 6.45 -21.14
C ILE A 176 13.10 7.09 -21.95
N ASP A 177 13.42 7.87 -22.98
CA ASP A 177 12.44 8.50 -23.86
C ASP A 177 11.67 7.47 -24.73
N ALA A 178 12.25 6.30 -24.98
CA ALA A 178 11.61 5.22 -25.72
C ALA A 178 10.71 4.32 -24.86
N LEU A 179 10.89 4.29 -23.52
CA LEU A 179 10.16 3.38 -22.64
C LEU A 179 8.88 4.01 -22.08
N ARG A 180 7.79 3.25 -22.07
CA ARG A 180 6.57 3.64 -21.35
C ARG A 180 6.76 3.45 -19.84
N PHE A 181 6.22 4.37 -19.06
CA PHE A 181 6.30 4.30 -17.60
C PHE A 181 5.05 3.68 -17.00
N HIS A 182 5.27 2.76 -16.08
CA HIS A 182 4.27 2.30 -15.13
C HIS A 182 4.73 2.62 -13.71
N VAL A 183 4.03 3.53 -13.04
CA VAL A 183 4.35 3.96 -11.68
C VAL A 183 3.46 3.23 -10.70
N VAL A 184 4.06 2.64 -9.67
CA VAL A 184 3.34 2.00 -8.56
C VAL A 184 3.68 2.73 -7.28
N ILE A 185 2.67 3.33 -6.65
CA ILE A 185 2.81 4.00 -5.36
C ILE A 185 2.19 3.15 -4.27
N THR A 186 2.89 2.97 -3.16
CA THR A 186 2.39 2.16 -2.06
C THR A 186 1.61 3.00 -1.05
N LEU A 187 0.57 2.39 -0.50
CA LEU A 187 -0.31 2.98 0.51
C LEU A 187 -0.47 2.03 1.69
N PRO A 188 -0.65 2.55 2.92
CA PRO A 188 -1.02 1.71 4.06
C PRO A 188 -2.31 0.92 3.79
N ALA A 189 -2.36 -0.35 4.23
CA ALA A 189 -3.51 -1.21 4.00
C ALA A 189 -4.80 -0.70 4.69
N ILE A 190 -4.66 0.10 5.74
CA ILE A 190 -5.77 0.67 6.51
C ILE A 190 -6.37 1.96 5.89
N TRP A 191 -5.79 2.48 4.80
CA TRP A 191 -6.26 3.73 4.20
C TRP A 191 -7.56 3.54 3.44
N LYS A 192 -8.45 4.54 3.59
CA LYS A 192 -9.76 4.58 2.92
C LYS A 192 -9.68 5.17 1.51
N GLY A 193 -10.65 4.88 0.67
CA GLY A 193 -10.71 5.30 -0.73
C GLY A 193 -10.52 6.81 -0.96
N TYR A 194 -11.03 7.66 -0.06
CA TYR A 194 -10.84 9.11 -0.18
C TYR A 194 -9.37 9.54 -0.07
N ALA A 195 -8.59 8.86 0.79
CA ALA A 195 -7.16 9.16 0.96
C ALA A 195 -6.37 8.70 -0.27
N ARG A 196 -6.74 7.55 -0.86
CA ARG A 196 -6.22 7.10 -2.15
C ARG A 196 -6.53 8.09 -3.26
N LYS A 197 -7.77 8.60 -3.34
CA LYS A 197 -8.15 9.61 -4.34
C LYS A 197 -7.33 10.87 -4.19
N SER A 198 -7.12 11.34 -2.97
CA SER A 198 -6.27 12.50 -2.69
C SER A 198 -4.81 12.25 -3.11
N MET A 199 -4.30 11.04 -2.95
CA MET A 199 -2.97 10.65 -3.44
C MET A 199 -2.91 10.66 -4.97
N GLU A 200 -3.92 10.12 -5.66
CA GLU A 200 -4.02 10.17 -7.13
C GLU A 200 -3.99 11.60 -7.65
N ASP A 201 -4.75 12.49 -7.00
CA ASP A 201 -4.79 13.90 -7.36
C ASP A 201 -3.44 14.60 -7.12
N ALA A 202 -2.72 14.24 -6.04
CA ALA A 202 -1.37 14.73 -5.77
C ALA A 202 -0.36 14.25 -6.83
N VAL A 203 -0.43 12.99 -7.24
CA VAL A 203 0.43 12.40 -8.29
C VAL A 203 0.23 13.12 -9.63
N LYS A 204 -1.04 13.38 -10.00
CA LYS A 204 -1.36 14.17 -11.21
C LYS A 204 -0.78 15.59 -11.11
N LYS A 205 -0.98 16.24 -9.98
CA LYS A 205 -0.49 17.60 -9.74
C LYS A 205 1.04 17.71 -9.67
N ALA A 206 1.71 16.64 -9.27
CA ALA A 206 3.17 16.54 -9.27
C ALA A 206 3.79 16.43 -10.67
N GLY A 207 2.98 16.18 -11.73
CA GLY A 207 3.46 15.98 -13.09
C GLY A 207 3.93 14.56 -13.41
N ILE A 208 3.73 13.61 -12.50
CA ILE A 208 4.16 12.20 -12.69
C ILE A 208 3.44 11.54 -13.87
N LEU A 209 2.20 11.97 -14.14
CA LEU A 209 1.35 11.42 -15.21
C LEU A 209 1.34 12.32 -16.47
N ASP A 210 2.26 13.28 -16.58
CA ASP A 210 2.36 14.13 -17.75
C ASP A 210 2.67 13.31 -19.00
N ALA A 211 2.19 13.80 -20.14
CA ALA A 211 2.37 13.12 -21.42
C ALA A 211 3.85 13.06 -21.80
N ARG A 212 4.28 11.91 -22.33
CA ARG A 212 5.62 11.63 -22.80
C ARG A 212 5.57 11.11 -24.24
N ASP A 213 6.64 11.26 -25.00
CA ASP A 213 6.72 10.79 -26.39
C ASP A 213 6.53 9.27 -26.51
N ALA A 214 7.02 8.50 -25.53
CA ALA A 214 6.82 7.05 -25.44
C ALA A 214 5.37 6.61 -25.12
N GLY A 215 4.47 7.55 -24.82
CA GLY A 215 3.08 7.30 -24.48
C GLY A 215 2.70 7.71 -23.05
N VAL A 216 1.50 7.32 -22.66
CA VAL A 216 0.92 7.71 -21.35
C VAL A 216 1.61 6.96 -20.21
N THR A 217 2.01 7.68 -19.18
CA THR A 217 2.44 7.09 -17.90
C THR A 217 1.22 6.51 -17.19
N THR A 218 1.26 5.23 -16.85
CA THR A 218 0.19 4.56 -16.11
C THR A 218 0.49 4.53 -14.63
N LEU A 219 -0.54 4.65 -13.79
CA LEU A 219 -0.47 4.62 -12.33
C LEU A 219 -1.23 3.41 -11.78
N SER A 220 -0.64 2.74 -10.82
CA SER A 220 -1.36 1.82 -9.95
C SER A 220 -0.93 2.00 -8.49
N PHE A 221 -1.75 1.48 -7.57
CA PHE A 221 -1.42 1.48 -6.15
C PHE A 221 -1.21 0.05 -5.65
N ALA A 222 -0.41 -0.10 -4.61
CA ALA A 222 -0.19 -1.36 -3.92
C ALA A 222 -0.28 -1.17 -2.40
N PRO A 223 -0.92 -2.08 -1.64
CA PRO A 223 -0.80 -2.08 -0.19
C PRO A 223 0.65 -2.29 0.24
N GLU A 224 1.13 -1.48 1.19
CA GLU A 224 2.50 -1.59 1.72
C GLU A 224 2.85 -3.01 2.16
N PRO A 225 2.01 -3.72 2.95
CA PRO A 225 2.34 -5.08 3.37
C PRO A 225 2.26 -6.12 2.24
N GLU A 226 1.43 -5.93 1.22
CA GLU A 226 1.42 -6.80 0.04
C GLU A 226 2.72 -6.62 -0.77
N ALA A 227 3.12 -5.38 -1.02
CA ALA A 227 4.39 -5.09 -1.68
C ALA A 227 5.56 -5.72 -0.91
N ALA A 228 5.58 -5.57 0.42
CA ALA A 228 6.57 -6.22 1.27
C ALA A 228 6.58 -7.74 1.13
N ALA A 229 5.40 -8.38 1.06
CA ALA A 229 5.27 -9.83 0.86
C ALA A 229 5.83 -10.29 -0.47
N LEU A 230 5.45 -9.62 -1.56
CA LEU A 230 5.93 -9.93 -2.92
C LEU A 230 7.46 -9.91 -2.99
N CYS A 231 8.09 -8.96 -2.32
CA CYS A 231 9.54 -8.86 -2.28
C CYS A 231 10.18 -9.91 -1.36
N THR A 232 9.71 -10.02 -0.11
CA THR A 232 10.42 -10.76 0.93
C THR A 232 10.27 -12.27 0.82
N LEU A 233 9.14 -12.77 0.34
CA LEU A 233 8.93 -14.20 0.14
C LEU A 233 9.75 -14.76 -1.02
N CYS A 234 10.17 -13.91 -1.97
CA CYS A 234 11.05 -14.26 -3.09
C CYS A 234 12.52 -13.99 -2.81
N GLU A 235 12.90 -13.54 -1.61
CA GLU A 235 14.32 -13.25 -1.33
C GLU A 235 15.21 -14.50 -1.44
N PRO A 236 16.39 -14.37 -2.10
CA PRO A 236 17.36 -15.46 -2.19
C PRO A 236 17.75 -15.99 -0.80
N GLY A 237 17.74 -17.31 -0.67
CA GLY A 237 18.08 -17.99 0.60
C GLY A 237 16.89 -18.19 1.54
N ARG A 238 15.74 -17.60 1.28
CA ARG A 238 14.52 -17.88 2.05
C ARG A 238 13.94 -19.23 1.61
N ARG A 239 13.83 -20.14 2.57
CA ARG A 239 13.28 -21.48 2.33
C ARG A 239 11.83 -21.53 2.77
N VAL A 240 10.92 -21.20 1.85
CA VAL A 240 9.49 -21.38 2.07
C VAL A 240 9.05 -22.77 1.61
N LYS A 241 8.04 -23.33 2.29
CA LYS A 241 7.43 -24.62 1.95
C LYS A 241 5.95 -24.43 1.68
N GLU A 242 5.40 -25.31 0.88
CA GLU A 242 3.95 -25.38 0.71
C GLU A 242 3.26 -25.63 2.05
N GLY A 243 2.24 -24.84 2.35
CA GLY A 243 1.53 -24.85 3.63
C GLY A 243 2.07 -23.87 4.67
N ASP A 244 3.28 -23.34 4.54
CA ASP A 244 3.81 -22.32 5.43
C ASP A 244 2.93 -21.06 5.43
N VAL A 245 2.81 -20.44 6.60
CA VAL A 245 2.04 -19.18 6.74
C VAL A 245 2.92 -18.12 7.39
N TYR A 246 3.10 -17.01 6.69
CA TYR A 246 3.91 -15.89 7.17
C TYR A 246 3.06 -14.65 7.40
N ILE A 247 3.28 -14.00 8.54
CA ILE A 247 2.85 -12.62 8.79
C ILE A 247 3.96 -11.71 8.28
N ILE A 248 3.64 -10.81 7.37
CA ILE A 248 4.50 -9.71 6.98
C ILE A 248 4.15 -8.55 7.90
N CYS A 249 5.13 -8.07 8.66
CA CYS A 249 4.99 -6.94 9.57
C CYS A 249 5.82 -5.79 9.02
N ASP A 250 5.16 -4.84 8.37
CA ASP A 250 5.76 -3.58 7.95
C ASP A 250 5.70 -2.59 9.10
N ALA A 251 6.78 -2.48 9.85
CA ALA A 251 6.92 -1.49 10.90
C ALA A 251 7.63 -0.25 10.34
N GLY A 252 6.82 0.70 9.91
CA GLY A 252 7.22 1.95 9.29
C GLY A 252 7.52 3.08 10.27
N GLY A 253 7.57 4.32 9.74
CA GLY A 253 7.75 5.53 10.53
C GLY A 253 6.49 5.95 11.26
N GLY A 254 5.33 5.97 10.61
CA GLY A 254 4.05 6.39 11.19
C GLY A 254 3.13 5.23 11.54
N THR A 255 3.06 4.24 10.67
CA THR A 255 2.17 3.09 10.76
C THR A 255 2.93 1.79 10.96
N VAL A 256 2.22 0.77 11.44
CA VAL A 256 2.61 -0.63 11.39
C VAL A 256 1.48 -1.38 10.74
N ASP A 257 1.76 -2.07 9.63
CA ASP A 257 0.79 -2.77 8.82
C ASP A 257 1.15 -4.25 8.72
N LEU A 258 0.14 -5.13 8.88
CA LEU A 258 0.32 -6.58 8.87
C LEU A 258 -0.59 -7.23 7.85
N ILE A 259 -0.07 -8.27 7.19
CA ILE A 259 -0.82 -9.17 6.32
C ILE A 259 -0.31 -10.60 6.49
N SER A 260 -1.19 -11.58 6.30
CA SER A 260 -0.84 -13.00 6.47
C SER A 260 -1.04 -13.76 5.18
N TYR A 261 0.03 -14.39 4.69
CA TYR A 261 0.01 -15.21 3.48
C TYR A 261 0.35 -16.66 3.75
N LYS A 262 -0.45 -17.58 3.19
CA LYS A 262 -0.15 -19.00 3.09
C LYS A 262 0.51 -19.30 1.75
N VAL A 263 1.60 -20.04 1.78
CA VAL A 263 2.26 -20.58 0.60
C VAL A 263 1.44 -21.76 0.08
N GLU A 264 0.90 -21.63 -1.14
CA GLU A 264 0.12 -22.69 -1.80
C GLU A 264 0.98 -23.52 -2.73
N LYS A 265 2.03 -22.93 -3.33
CA LYS A 265 2.92 -23.60 -4.28
C LYS A 265 4.30 -22.93 -4.25
N VAL A 266 5.34 -23.72 -4.51
CA VAL A 266 6.73 -23.23 -4.41
C VAL A 266 7.41 -22.99 -5.78
N GLY A 267 6.89 -23.53 -6.85
CA GLY A 267 7.52 -23.32 -8.15
C GLY A 267 6.54 -23.20 -9.33
N PRO A 268 6.19 -22.01 -9.82
CA PRO A 268 6.44 -20.67 -9.26
C PRO A 268 5.72 -20.45 -7.91
N LEU A 269 6.25 -19.55 -7.11
CA LEU A 269 5.66 -19.28 -5.80
C LEU A 269 4.23 -18.76 -5.94
N ALA A 270 3.28 -19.39 -5.26
CA ALA A 270 1.90 -18.96 -5.21
C ALA A 270 1.49 -18.79 -3.74
N VAL A 271 0.92 -17.64 -3.42
CA VAL A 271 0.51 -17.31 -2.05
C VAL A 271 -0.95 -16.86 -2.02
N ARG A 272 -1.62 -17.19 -0.92
CA ARG A 272 -3.00 -16.78 -0.64
C ARG A 272 -3.06 -16.06 0.70
N GLU A 273 -3.77 -14.95 0.75
CA GLU A 273 -4.08 -14.28 2.01
C GLU A 273 -4.97 -15.18 2.88
N VAL A 274 -4.70 -15.26 4.18
CA VAL A 274 -5.42 -16.16 5.11
C VAL A 274 -6.26 -15.43 6.13
N ALA A 275 -5.99 -14.16 6.37
CA ALA A 275 -6.78 -13.30 7.25
C ALA A 275 -6.70 -11.86 6.72
N GLU A 276 -7.74 -11.08 6.97
CA GLU A 276 -7.74 -9.64 6.66
C GLU A 276 -6.51 -8.97 7.30
N GLY A 277 -5.79 -8.16 6.52
CA GLY A 277 -4.66 -7.40 7.05
C GLY A 277 -5.14 -6.35 8.05
N ILE A 278 -4.35 -6.11 9.07
CA ILE A 278 -4.61 -5.11 10.11
C ILE A 278 -3.44 -4.13 10.19
N GLY A 279 -3.67 -2.98 10.79
CA GLY A 279 -2.62 -1.99 11.01
C GLY A 279 -2.92 -1.08 12.18
N GLY A 280 -1.92 -0.30 12.56
CA GLY A 280 -2.02 0.65 13.66
C GLY A 280 -1.09 1.83 13.48
N LEU A 281 -1.45 2.95 14.11
CA LEU A 281 -0.65 4.16 14.17
C LEU A 281 0.33 4.05 15.35
N CYS A 282 1.34 3.18 15.22
CA CYS A 282 2.34 2.87 16.26
C CYS A 282 3.75 2.70 15.68
N GLY A 283 4.11 3.54 14.70
CA GLY A 283 5.42 3.51 14.04
C GLY A 283 6.55 4.17 14.83
N GLY A 284 7.70 4.32 14.17
CA GLY A 284 8.96 4.81 14.75
C GLY A 284 8.90 6.24 15.31
N ILE A 285 7.97 7.08 14.84
CA ILE A 285 7.77 8.46 15.36
C ILE A 285 7.40 8.49 16.83
N PHE A 286 6.66 7.49 17.32
CA PHE A 286 6.29 7.42 18.75
C PHE A 286 7.47 7.02 19.63
N VAL A 287 8.44 6.31 19.06
CA VAL A 287 9.73 6.06 19.73
C VAL A 287 10.51 7.37 19.86
N ASP A 288 10.48 8.22 18.82
CA ASP A 288 11.14 9.52 18.81
C ASP A 288 10.51 10.47 19.81
N GLU A 289 9.18 10.57 19.85
CA GLU A 289 8.45 11.36 20.84
C GLU A 289 8.72 10.89 22.28
N ALA A 290 8.83 9.58 22.49
CA ALA A 290 9.16 9.04 23.82
C ALA A 290 10.61 9.37 24.20
N PHE A 291 11.55 9.32 23.26
CA PHE A 291 12.93 9.74 23.50
C PHE A 291 13.03 11.26 23.77
N GLU A 292 12.30 12.07 23.01
CA GLU A 292 12.21 13.51 23.25
C GLU A 292 11.72 13.81 24.68
N ARG A 293 10.68 13.10 25.13
CA ARG A 293 10.19 13.20 26.52
C ARG A 293 11.27 12.85 27.54
N LEU A 294 12.05 11.79 27.32
CA LEU A 294 13.17 11.44 28.20
C LEU A 294 14.22 12.57 28.29
N CYS A 295 14.50 13.25 27.19
CA CYS A 295 15.40 14.40 27.16
C CYS A 295 14.79 15.61 27.91
N LYS A 296 13.51 15.91 27.64
CA LYS A 296 12.75 16.97 28.33
C LYS A 296 12.72 16.75 29.84
N ASP A 297 12.38 15.56 30.28
CA ASP A 297 12.34 15.20 31.70
C ASP A 297 13.71 15.33 32.35
N ARG A 298 14.78 15.02 31.62
CA ARG A 298 16.14 15.11 32.16
C ARG A 298 16.66 16.54 32.25
N LEU A 299 16.41 17.34 31.21
CA LEU A 299 16.87 18.74 31.14
C LEU A 299 15.98 19.72 31.90
N GLY A 300 14.68 19.38 32.05
CA GLY A 300 13.70 20.30 32.66
C GLY A 300 13.67 21.64 31.91
N ARG A 301 13.77 22.77 32.62
CA ARG A 301 13.79 24.10 31.99
C ARG A 301 14.91 24.31 30.99
N GLY A 302 15.97 23.51 31.01
CA GLY A 302 17.04 23.56 30.01
C GLY A 302 16.52 23.23 28.61
N TRP A 303 15.51 22.38 28.49
CA TRP A 303 14.86 22.08 27.21
C TRP A 303 14.16 23.29 26.61
N ASP A 304 13.53 24.10 27.45
CA ASP A 304 12.77 25.29 27.00
C ASP A 304 13.67 26.40 26.43
N TYR A 305 14.97 26.35 26.72
CA TYR A 305 15.98 27.26 26.15
C TYR A 305 16.49 26.81 24.79
N LEU A 306 16.25 25.55 24.41
CA LEU A 306 16.66 25.06 23.09
C LEU A 306 15.89 25.78 21.98
N SER A 307 16.65 26.29 21.03
CA SER A 307 16.08 26.71 19.74
C SER A 307 15.52 25.49 18.99
N LYS A 308 14.72 25.73 17.96
CA LYS A 308 14.24 24.65 17.07
C LYS A 308 15.40 23.87 16.45
N VAL A 309 16.49 24.55 16.11
CA VAL A 309 17.74 23.95 15.63
C VAL A 309 18.33 23.03 16.70
N GLY A 310 18.45 23.52 17.93
CA GLY A 310 18.98 22.74 19.04
C GLY A 310 18.17 21.48 19.32
N VAL A 311 16.84 21.56 19.29
CA VAL A 311 15.97 20.37 19.38
C VAL A 311 16.25 19.41 18.22
N ARG A 312 16.39 19.91 16.99
CA ARG A 312 16.67 19.08 15.83
C ARG A 312 18.05 18.41 15.91
N GLU A 313 19.07 19.10 16.43
CA GLU A 313 20.39 18.51 16.67
C GLU A 313 20.32 17.34 17.65
N VAL A 314 19.57 17.48 18.76
CA VAL A 314 19.37 16.40 19.74
C VAL A 314 18.66 15.21 19.09
N MET A 315 17.63 15.45 18.29
CA MET A 315 16.78 14.40 17.72
C MET A 315 17.39 13.74 16.47
N LYS A 316 18.08 14.51 15.61
CA LYS A 316 18.64 14.01 14.35
C LYS A 316 20.11 13.57 14.46
N GLY A 317 20.85 14.05 15.44
CA GLY A 317 22.26 13.71 15.64
C GLY A 317 22.48 12.24 16.00
N GLU A 318 22.93 12.00 17.22
CA GLU A 318 23.24 10.64 17.68
C GLU A 318 22.00 9.75 17.77
N TRP A 319 20.79 10.30 18.04
CA TRP A 319 19.59 9.48 18.20
C TRP A 319 19.16 8.84 16.88
N GLU A 320 18.77 9.63 15.88
CA GLU A 320 18.17 9.10 14.64
C GLU A 320 19.17 8.30 13.81
N TYR A 321 20.42 8.78 13.73
CA TYR A 321 21.40 8.18 12.83
C TYR A 321 22.31 7.12 13.46
N ALA A 322 22.41 7.06 14.79
CA ALA A 322 23.31 6.13 15.45
C ALA A 322 22.63 5.25 16.51
N ILE A 323 21.91 5.83 17.47
CA ILE A 323 21.40 5.07 18.62
C ILE A 323 20.17 4.26 18.24
N LYS A 324 19.11 4.91 17.77
CA LYS A 324 17.82 4.29 17.46
C LYS A 324 17.94 3.10 16.47
N PRO A 325 18.66 3.22 15.33
CA PRO A 325 18.75 2.11 14.37
C PRO A 325 19.60 0.94 14.83
N GLN A 326 20.48 1.13 15.82
CA GLN A 326 21.43 0.10 16.29
C GLN A 326 21.17 -0.31 17.75
N PHE A 327 20.14 0.26 18.38
CA PHE A 327 19.84 -0.03 19.78
C PHE A 327 19.53 -1.52 19.97
N LYS A 328 20.15 -2.12 20.97
CA LYS A 328 19.90 -3.49 21.42
C LYS A 328 20.22 -3.61 22.90
N VAL A 329 19.56 -4.50 23.58
CA VAL A 329 19.83 -4.85 24.97
C VAL A 329 20.90 -5.93 24.98
N SER A 330 22.04 -5.66 25.61
CA SER A 330 23.20 -6.55 25.57
C SER A 330 23.73 -6.96 26.93
N ASN A 331 23.03 -6.62 28.04
CA ASN A 331 23.52 -6.80 29.41
C ASN A 331 24.94 -6.18 29.64
N SER A 332 25.33 -5.29 28.74
CA SER A 332 26.60 -4.56 28.82
C SER A 332 26.43 -3.30 29.65
N LYS A 333 27.52 -2.82 30.27
CA LYS A 333 27.53 -1.51 30.94
C LYS A 333 27.67 -0.35 29.94
N ARG A 334 27.21 -0.55 28.69
CA ARG A 334 27.31 0.47 27.63
C ARG A 334 26.44 1.70 28.00
N GLU A 335 27.04 2.86 27.94
CA GLU A 335 26.34 4.14 27.97
C GLU A 335 26.09 4.64 26.55
N TYR A 336 24.91 5.18 26.31
CA TYR A 336 24.55 5.86 25.08
C TYR A 336 24.60 7.35 25.34
N ILE A 337 25.40 8.06 24.56
CA ILE A 337 25.73 9.46 24.81
C ILE A 337 25.01 10.31 23.76
N VAL A 338 24.29 11.32 24.23
CA VAL A 338 23.56 12.29 23.40
C VAL A 338 24.08 13.67 23.71
N SER A 339 24.60 14.36 22.71
CA SER A 339 25.10 15.74 22.82
C SER A 339 23.92 16.70 22.93
N ILE A 340 24.03 17.67 23.83
CA ILE A 340 23.00 18.69 24.05
C ILE A 340 23.63 20.06 23.72
N PRO A 341 22.97 20.86 22.87
CA PRO A 341 23.43 22.21 22.54
C PRO A 341 23.66 23.07 23.77
N ALA A 342 24.68 23.93 23.70
CA ALA A 342 25.09 24.76 24.83
C ALA A 342 24.00 25.71 25.34
N GLU A 343 23.08 26.10 24.47
CA GLU A 343 21.92 26.95 24.81
C GLU A 343 20.99 26.35 25.86
N ALA A 344 20.97 25.03 26.01
CA ALA A 344 20.21 24.36 27.07
C ALA A 344 20.76 24.63 28.49
N PHE A 345 21.96 25.20 28.59
CA PHE A 345 22.67 25.36 29.84
C PHE A 345 22.93 26.85 30.16
N PRO A 346 22.22 27.45 31.13
CA PRO A 346 22.38 28.88 31.46
C PRO A 346 23.78 29.25 31.92
N ASN A 347 24.55 28.29 32.43
CA ASN A 347 25.95 28.50 32.83
C ASN A 347 26.76 27.22 32.70
N LYS A 348 28.13 27.35 32.75
CA LYS A 348 29.06 26.21 32.60
C LYS A 348 28.88 25.14 33.70
N SER A 349 28.46 25.51 34.89
CA SER A 349 28.27 24.53 35.98
C SER A 349 27.06 23.65 35.76
N SER A 350 26.02 24.12 35.06
CA SER A 350 24.83 23.33 34.72
C SER A 350 25.08 22.28 33.61
N GLN A 351 26.22 22.35 32.89
CA GLN A 351 26.63 21.34 31.92
C GLN A 351 27.06 20.00 32.56
N THR A 352 27.11 19.93 33.89
CA THR A 352 27.44 18.70 34.63
C THR A 352 26.48 18.52 35.78
N ASP A 353 25.67 17.48 35.72
CA ASP A 353 24.76 17.04 36.76
C ASP A 353 24.81 15.52 36.89
N THR A 354 25.46 15.06 37.95
CA THR A 354 25.57 13.64 38.30
C THR A 354 24.72 13.26 39.52
N THR A 355 23.82 14.14 39.95
CA THR A 355 22.95 13.90 41.10
C THR A 355 21.80 12.95 40.81
N ARG A 356 21.32 12.93 39.56
CA ARG A 356 20.27 12.02 39.11
C ARG A 356 20.58 11.37 37.76
N GLN A 357 20.05 10.19 37.53
CA GLN A 357 20.13 9.47 36.29
C GLN A 357 19.02 9.97 35.32
N PRO A 358 19.29 9.96 33.98
CA PRO A 358 20.60 9.80 33.32
C PRO A 358 21.57 10.95 33.66
N PHE A 359 22.86 10.68 33.81
CA PHE A 359 23.84 11.72 34.15
C PHE A 359 24.06 12.71 33.00
N ILE A 360 24.26 13.98 33.34
CA ILE A 360 24.78 14.98 32.41
C ILE A 360 26.27 15.18 32.74
N LYS A 361 27.12 15.01 31.75
CA LYS A 361 28.58 15.21 31.86
C LYS A 361 29.04 16.04 30.68
N ARG A 362 29.58 17.23 30.94
CA ARG A 362 30.15 18.13 29.90
C ARG A 362 29.14 18.39 28.74
N GLY A 363 27.90 18.73 29.07
CA GLY A 363 26.87 19.03 28.10
C GLY A 363 26.33 17.81 27.33
N ARG A 364 26.50 16.59 27.83
CA ARG A 364 26.02 15.35 27.22
C ARG A 364 25.21 14.54 28.20
N ILE A 365 24.08 14.00 27.76
CA ILE A 365 23.29 13.06 28.55
C ILE A 365 23.85 11.64 28.32
N HIS A 366 24.10 10.94 29.41
CA HIS A 366 24.59 9.56 29.45
C HIS A 366 23.43 8.63 29.83
N PHE A 367 22.77 8.06 28.82
CA PHE A 367 21.69 7.10 29.01
C PHE A 367 22.23 5.68 29.23
N LYS A 368 21.64 4.94 30.14
CA LYS A 368 21.79 3.49 30.24
C LYS A 368 20.82 2.79 29.28
N GLU A 369 21.05 1.51 29.00
CA GLU A 369 20.12 0.67 28.23
C GLU A 369 18.69 0.76 28.78
N SER A 370 18.54 0.63 30.10
CA SER A 370 17.22 0.70 30.78
C SER A 370 16.50 2.04 30.66
N ASP A 371 17.23 3.13 30.44
CA ASP A 371 16.62 4.43 30.20
C ASP A 371 16.04 4.51 28.80
N LEU A 372 16.81 4.08 27.81
CA LEU A 372 16.39 4.09 26.41
C LEU A 372 15.30 3.05 26.10
N GLN A 373 15.29 1.89 26.78
CA GLN A 373 14.23 0.90 26.64
C GLN A 373 12.83 1.52 26.83
N LYS A 374 12.71 2.51 27.73
CA LYS A 374 11.43 3.20 27.99
C LYS A 374 10.85 3.87 26.74
N ALA A 375 11.72 4.35 25.83
CA ALA A 375 11.28 4.96 24.59
C ALA A 375 10.62 3.96 23.62
N PHE A 376 11.00 2.69 23.67
CA PHE A 376 10.49 1.64 22.80
C PHE A 376 9.29 0.87 23.37
N THR A 377 9.14 0.85 24.70
CA THR A 377 8.25 -0.08 25.41
C THR A 377 6.80 -0.01 24.91
N ARG A 378 6.22 1.18 24.77
CA ARG A 378 4.82 1.35 24.33
C ARG A 378 4.65 0.85 22.90
N VAL A 379 5.49 1.34 21.99
CA VAL A 379 5.42 1.01 20.56
C VAL A 379 5.56 -0.50 20.35
N PHE A 380 6.50 -1.13 21.03
CA PHE A 380 6.70 -2.58 20.91
C PHE A 380 5.53 -3.38 21.46
N SER A 381 4.92 -2.93 22.58
CA SER A 381 3.69 -3.54 23.11
C SER A 381 2.52 -3.45 22.11
N ASP A 382 2.37 -2.32 21.43
CA ASP A 382 1.33 -2.11 20.41
C ASP A 382 1.59 -3.00 19.18
N ILE A 383 2.85 -3.12 18.72
CA ILE A 383 3.24 -4.04 17.64
C ILE A 383 2.98 -5.51 18.03
N GLU A 384 3.35 -5.90 19.24
CA GLU A 384 3.08 -7.25 19.75
C GLU A 384 1.60 -7.57 19.75
N LYS A 385 0.75 -6.61 20.18
CA LYS A 385 -0.69 -6.78 20.16
C LYS A 385 -1.22 -6.99 18.74
N LEU A 386 -0.78 -6.16 17.78
CA LEU A 386 -1.17 -6.33 16.37
C LEU A 386 -0.77 -7.72 15.84
N ILE A 387 0.44 -8.20 16.14
CA ILE A 387 0.88 -9.53 15.72
C ILE A 387 0.02 -10.62 16.38
N ASP A 388 -0.29 -10.51 17.67
CA ASP A 388 -1.13 -11.46 18.40
C ASP A 388 -2.57 -11.50 17.86
N ASP A 389 -3.13 -10.32 17.50
CA ASP A 389 -4.45 -10.21 16.88
C ASP A 389 -4.44 -10.87 15.49
N GLN A 390 -3.40 -10.66 14.69
CA GLN A 390 -3.24 -11.28 13.36
C GLN A 390 -3.05 -12.81 13.45
N ILE A 391 -2.29 -13.30 14.44
CA ILE A 391 -2.15 -14.75 14.72
C ILE A 391 -3.52 -15.34 15.06
N THR A 392 -4.30 -14.64 15.87
CA THR A 392 -5.63 -15.08 16.30
C THR A 392 -6.59 -15.17 15.11
N ALA A 393 -6.62 -14.13 14.26
CA ALA A 393 -7.44 -14.10 13.06
C ALA A 393 -7.06 -15.22 12.06
N ALA A 394 -5.76 -15.44 11.84
CA ALA A 394 -5.29 -16.54 10.99
C ALA A 394 -5.72 -17.92 11.53
N LYS A 395 -5.61 -18.15 12.85
CA LYS A 395 -6.04 -19.40 13.49
C LYS A 395 -7.55 -19.63 13.37
N GLN A 396 -8.37 -18.59 13.49
CA GLN A 396 -9.82 -18.67 13.28
C GLN A 396 -10.17 -19.13 11.86
N ASN A 397 -9.32 -18.79 10.89
CA ASN A 397 -9.44 -19.23 9.50
C ASN A 397 -8.70 -20.54 9.20
N GLY A 398 -8.34 -21.30 10.23
CA GLY A 398 -7.71 -22.62 10.10
C GLY A 398 -6.23 -22.60 9.67
N ALA A 399 -5.54 -21.46 9.81
CA ALA A 399 -4.13 -21.32 9.46
C ALA A 399 -3.24 -21.20 10.71
N ASN A 400 -2.14 -21.93 10.73
CA ASN A 400 -1.11 -21.82 11.76
C ASN A 400 0.07 -21.03 11.24
N ILE A 401 0.48 -19.99 11.98
CA ILE A 401 1.59 -19.13 11.60
C ILE A 401 2.92 -19.86 11.74
N THR A 402 3.70 -19.90 10.67
CA THR A 402 5.08 -20.44 10.63
C THR A 402 6.08 -19.37 11.05
N GLY A 403 5.89 -18.13 10.62
CA GLY A 403 6.83 -17.06 10.95
C GLY A 403 6.28 -15.66 10.76
N VAL A 404 7.03 -14.69 11.32
CA VAL A 404 6.82 -13.23 11.16
C VAL A 404 8.02 -12.65 10.44
N ILE A 405 7.80 -11.95 9.33
CA ILE A 405 8.85 -11.28 8.54
C ILE A 405 8.78 -9.79 8.81
N LEU A 406 9.88 -9.23 9.34
CA LEU A 406 9.97 -7.81 9.66
C LEU A 406 10.51 -7.00 8.48
N VAL A 407 9.81 -5.94 8.10
CA VAL A 407 10.20 -4.96 7.10
C VAL A 407 9.91 -3.54 7.59
N GLY A 408 10.29 -2.53 6.80
CA GLY A 408 10.14 -1.13 7.17
C GLY A 408 11.32 -0.57 7.95
N GLY A 409 11.26 0.73 8.22
CA GLY A 409 12.32 1.46 8.93
C GLY A 409 12.50 0.99 10.38
N LEU A 410 11.41 0.95 11.15
CA LEU A 410 11.40 0.41 12.51
C LEU A 410 11.54 -1.12 12.49
N GLY A 411 10.99 -1.80 11.48
CA GLY A 411 11.14 -3.23 11.28
C GLY A 411 12.58 -3.68 11.04
N SER A 412 13.50 -2.77 10.69
CA SER A 412 14.94 -3.03 10.61
C SER A 412 15.66 -2.97 11.96
N SER A 413 14.96 -2.58 13.05
CA SER A 413 15.55 -2.46 14.38
C SER A 413 15.99 -3.82 14.94
N PRO A 414 17.25 -3.98 15.33
CA PRO A 414 17.70 -5.22 15.98
C PRO A 414 17.03 -5.42 17.35
N TYR A 415 16.63 -4.36 18.05
CA TYR A 415 15.96 -4.49 19.34
C TYR A 415 14.51 -5.00 19.16
N LEU A 416 13.77 -4.51 18.15
CA LEU A 416 12.45 -5.05 17.82
C LEU A 416 12.54 -6.53 17.45
N PHE A 417 13.51 -6.89 16.58
CA PHE A 417 13.75 -8.28 16.19
C PHE A 417 13.97 -9.18 17.41
N GLU A 418 14.88 -8.83 18.31
CA GLU A 418 15.20 -9.65 19.50
C GLU A 418 14.00 -9.74 20.47
N THR A 419 13.24 -8.65 20.62
CA THR A 419 12.05 -8.62 21.47
C THR A 419 11.00 -9.62 20.96
N LEU A 420 10.65 -9.51 19.68
CA LEU A 420 9.67 -10.39 19.05
C LEU A 420 10.16 -11.82 18.97
N ARG A 421 11.44 -12.04 18.64
CA ARG A 421 12.05 -13.37 18.63
C ARG A 421 11.93 -14.06 19.99
N THR A 422 12.23 -13.34 21.06
CA THR A 422 12.15 -13.89 22.43
C THR A 422 10.73 -14.31 22.80
N LYS A 423 9.71 -13.57 22.36
CA LYS A 423 8.30 -13.86 22.62
C LYS A 423 7.81 -15.03 21.76
N TYR A 424 8.01 -14.97 20.44
CA TYR A 424 7.35 -15.87 19.49
C TYR A 424 8.06 -17.22 19.29
N THR A 425 9.37 -17.32 19.56
CA THR A 425 10.07 -18.62 19.56
C THR A 425 9.43 -19.62 20.54
N ARG A 426 8.89 -19.14 21.66
CA ARG A 426 8.16 -19.99 22.63
C ARG A 426 6.86 -20.55 22.07
N GLN A 427 6.34 -19.98 20.99
CA GLN A 427 5.13 -20.41 20.30
C GLN A 427 5.44 -21.19 19.01
N ASN A 428 6.71 -21.55 18.77
CA ASN A 428 7.21 -22.16 17.52
C ASN A 428 6.95 -21.28 16.28
N ILE A 429 6.93 -19.96 16.46
CA ILE A 429 6.82 -18.99 15.36
C ILE A 429 8.21 -18.35 15.17
N GLU A 430 8.74 -18.48 13.96
CA GLU A 430 10.04 -17.91 13.61
C GLU A 430 9.90 -16.41 13.35
N VAL A 431 10.86 -15.59 13.82
CA VAL A 431 10.94 -14.18 13.47
C VAL A 431 12.11 -13.99 12.52
N LEU A 432 11.83 -13.39 11.36
CA LEU A 432 12.77 -13.22 10.26
C LEU A 432 12.98 -11.74 9.95
N GLN A 433 14.23 -11.36 9.70
CA GLN A 433 14.61 -10.01 9.30
C GLN A 433 15.78 -10.11 8.32
N SER A 434 15.66 -9.48 7.17
CA SER A 434 16.74 -9.43 6.18
C SER A 434 17.83 -8.44 6.60
N GLY A 435 19.05 -8.66 6.14
CA GLY A 435 20.19 -7.79 6.48
C GLY A 435 20.26 -6.50 5.66
N GLY A 436 21.06 -5.54 6.16
CA GLY A 436 21.40 -4.30 5.46
C GLY A 436 20.19 -3.39 5.23
N ILE A 437 20.09 -2.80 4.03
CA ILE A 437 19.00 -1.90 3.64
C ILE A 437 17.74 -2.63 3.14
N LYS A 438 17.81 -3.96 2.99
CA LYS A 438 16.71 -4.78 2.44
C LYS A 438 15.38 -4.59 3.15
N PRO A 439 15.27 -4.58 4.49
CA PRO A 439 14.00 -4.34 5.17
C PRO A 439 13.42 -2.96 4.86
N ARG A 440 14.27 -1.93 4.77
CA ARG A 440 13.83 -0.55 4.51
C ARG A 440 13.34 -0.33 3.09
N THR A 441 13.85 -1.10 2.10
CA THR A 441 13.52 -0.97 0.68
C THR A 441 12.56 -2.05 0.19
N ALA A 442 12.07 -2.92 1.07
CA ALA A 442 11.22 -4.05 0.71
C ALA A 442 9.93 -3.59 0.01
N ILE A 443 9.34 -2.50 0.48
CA ILE A 443 8.08 -1.95 -0.03
C ILE A 443 8.24 -1.40 -1.44
N SER A 444 9.21 -0.52 -1.71
CA SER A 444 9.44 0.01 -3.05
C SER A 444 9.82 -1.09 -4.04
N ARG A 445 10.67 -2.06 -3.64
CA ARG A 445 11.00 -3.23 -4.48
C ARG A 445 9.76 -4.08 -4.76
N GLY A 446 8.92 -4.29 -3.76
CA GLY A 446 7.66 -5.02 -3.92
C GLY A 446 6.65 -4.30 -4.82
N ALA A 447 6.67 -2.96 -4.81
CA ALA A 447 5.87 -2.16 -5.76
C ALA A 447 6.28 -2.45 -7.22
N VAL A 448 7.57 -2.66 -7.51
CA VAL A 448 8.03 -3.09 -8.84
C VAL A 448 7.46 -4.47 -9.19
N PHE A 449 7.50 -5.44 -8.27
CA PHE A 449 6.85 -6.75 -8.49
C PHE A 449 5.36 -6.58 -8.82
N LYS A 450 4.65 -5.73 -8.07
CA LYS A 450 3.22 -5.48 -8.30
C LYS A 450 2.96 -4.86 -9.67
N GLY A 451 3.81 -3.94 -10.11
CA GLY A 451 3.70 -3.30 -11.42
C GLY A 451 3.81 -4.30 -12.57
N PHE A 452 4.75 -5.23 -12.51
CA PHE A 452 4.85 -6.30 -13.51
C PHE A 452 3.68 -7.30 -13.42
N LEU A 453 3.15 -7.57 -12.22
CA LEU A 453 1.94 -8.38 -12.05
C LEU A 453 0.71 -7.77 -12.73
N ASN A 454 0.56 -6.44 -12.64
CA ASN A 454 -0.58 -5.72 -13.21
C ASN A 454 -0.48 -5.58 -14.74
N ASN A 455 0.73 -5.57 -15.30
CA ASN A 455 0.99 -5.35 -16.72
C ASN A 455 1.33 -6.63 -17.49
N ARG A 456 0.73 -7.77 -17.15
CA ARG A 456 0.97 -9.07 -17.79
C ARG A 456 0.75 -9.09 -19.31
N THR A 457 -0.10 -8.21 -19.84
CA THR A 457 -0.35 -8.06 -21.27
C THR A 457 0.79 -7.38 -22.03
N HIS A 458 1.63 -6.62 -21.30
CA HIS A 458 2.74 -5.84 -21.84
C HIS A 458 4.12 -6.32 -21.35
N SER A 459 4.17 -7.40 -20.56
CA SER A 459 5.42 -7.98 -20.08
C SER A 459 5.43 -9.48 -20.29
N ARG A 460 6.48 -9.97 -20.97
CA ARG A 460 6.76 -11.40 -21.14
C ARG A 460 7.49 -12.00 -19.93
N ALA A 461 7.83 -11.17 -18.93
CA ALA A 461 8.58 -11.59 -17.75
C ALA A 461 7.82 -12.67 -16.96
N LYS A 462 8.50 -13.77 -16.67
CA LYS A 462 7.96 -14.82 -15.80
C LYS A 462 7.96 -14.34 -14.38
N MET A 463 6.77 -14.20 -13.81
CA MET A 463 6.62 -13.78 -12.43
C MET A 463 7.11 -14.85 -11.45
N PRO A 464 8.01 -14.52 -10.50
CA PRO A 464 8.49 -15.48 -9.51
C PRO A 464 7.44 -15.78 -8.44
N ILE A 465 6.43 -14.92 -8.30
CA ILE A 465 5.36 -15.03 -7.30
C ILE A 465 4.01 -14.64 -7.90
N ALA A 466 2.94 -15.30 -7.45
CA ALA A 466 1.56 -14.93 -7.75
C ALA A 466 0.75 -14.87 -6.45
N VAL A 467 -0.08 -13.84 -6.30
CA VAL A 467 -1.12 -13.80 -5.28
C VAL A 467 -2.37 -14.43 -5.88
N THR A 468 -2.75 -15.59 -5.38
CA THR A 468 -3.86 -16.39 -5.93
C THR A 468 -5.20 -15.94 -5.41
N SER A 469 -5.24 -15.43 -4.19
CA SER A 469 -6.44 -14.88 -3.55
C SER A 469 -6.10 -13.86 -2.47
N THR A 470 -7.02 -12.91 -2.27
CA THR A 470 -7.00 -11.91 -1.20
C THR A 470 -8.31 -11.97 -0.39
N ILE A 471 -8.32 -11.38 0.78
CA ILE A 471 -9.52 -11.27 1.63
C ILE A 471 -10.17 -9.91 1.38
N SER A 472 -11.49 -9.91 1.19
CA SER A 472 -12.24 -8.67 0.96
C SER A 472 -12.25 -7.78 2.20
N ARG A 473 -11.92 -6.49 2.02
CA ARG A 473 -11.89 -5.47 3.09
C ARG A 473 -13.24 -4.84 3.36
N ALA A 474 -14.18 -5.00 2.41
CA ALA A 474 -15.53 -4.45 2.51
C ALA A 474 -16.56 -5.40 1.91
N ASN A 475 -17.81 -5.09 2.13
CA ASN A 475 -18.94 -5.69 1.42
C ASN A 475 -19.18 -4.88 0.15
N PHE A 476 -19.37 -5.55 -1.01
CA PHE A 476 -19.64 -4.93 -2.29
C PHE A 476 -20.97 -5.44 -2.86
N GLY A 477 -21.84 -4.52 -3.25
CA GLY A 477 -23.19 -4.89 -3.69
C GLY A 477 -23.89 -3.79 -4.45
N ILE A 478 -25.14 -4.06 -4.78
CA ILE A 478 -26.06 -3.12 -5.44
C ILE A 478 -27.34 -2.99 -4.62
N ASP A 479 -28.06 -1.91 -4.80
CA ASP A 479 -29.41 -1.80 -4.26
C ASP A 479 -30.44 -2.31 -5.29
N PHE A 480 -31.58 -2.73 -4.79
CA PHE A 480 -32.67 -3.24 -5.60
C PHE A 480 -34.03 -2.97 -4.95
N MET A 481 -35.07 -3.13 -5.72
CA MET A 481 -36.46 -3.10 -5.23
C MET A 481 -36.99 -4.53 -5.10
N ALA A 482 -37.69 -4.82 -3.98
CA ALA A 482 -38.35 -6.09 -3.72
C ALA A 482 -39.85 -5.89 -3.50
N PRO A 483 -40.73 -6.88 -3.74
CA PRO A 483 -42.11 -6.81 -3.29
C PRO A 483 -42.22 -6.45 -1.81
N PHE A 484 -43.02 -5.45 -1.46
CA PHE A 484 -43.11 -4.94 -0.09
C PHE A 484 -43.73 -5.97 0.85
N GLN A 485 -43.11 -6.18 1.98
CA GLN A 485 -43.59 -7.06 3.06
C GLN A 485 -43.47 -6.30 4.39
N ALA A 486 -44.59 -5.99 5.02
CA ALA A 486 -44.61 -5.15 6.23
C ALA A 486 -43.80 -5.71 7.43
N TRP A 487 -43.65 -7.03 7.50
CA TRP A 487 -42.85 -7.67 8.55
C TRP A 487 -41.34 -7.65 8.31
N LYS A 488 -40.92 -7.32 7.09
CA LYS A 488 -39.50 -7.37 6.66
C LYS A 488 -38.94 -5.99 6.30
N HIS A 489 -39.72 -5.14 5.68
CA HIS A 489 -39.27 -3.91 5.08
C HIS A 489 -39.74 -2.69 5.89
N ALA A 490 -38.96 -1.63 5.92
CA ALA A 490 -39.32 -0.38 6.56
C ALA A 490 -40.40 0.32 5.75
N GLU A 491 -41.40 0.93 6.43
CA GLU A 491 -42.53 1.63 5.79
C GLU A 491 -42.05 2.84 4.95
N GLU A 492 -40.93 3.48 5.34
CA GLU A 492 -40.30 4.59 4.59
C GLU A 492 -39.69 4.17 3.24
N ASP A 493 -39.44 2.87 3.03
CA ASP A 493 -38.96 2.32 1.77
C ASP A 493 -40.08 1.92 0.82
N LYS A 494 -41.30 1.93 1.29
CA LYS A 494 -42.46 1.54 0.52
C LYS A 494 -42.72 2.53 -0.60
N VAL A 495 -42.83 2.04 -1.82
CA VAL A 495 -43.09 2.80 -3.03
C VAL A 495 -44.04 2.02 -3.91
N TRP A 496 -44.99 2.72 -4.56
CA TRP A 496 -45.86 2.11 -5.56
C TRP A 496 -45.10 1.96 -6.88
N ASP A 497 -45.23 0.80 -7.47
CA ASP A 497 -44.67 0.50 -8.80
C ASP A 497 -45.83 0.55 -9.82
N ASP A 498 -45.80 1.55 -10.69
CA ASP A 498 -46.85 1.80 -11.68
C ASP A 498 -46.84 0.80 -12.85
N ASP A 499 -45.73 0.09 -13.07
CA ASP A 499 -45.63 -0.92 -14.12
C ASP A 499 -46.28 -2.24 -13.67
N GLU A 500 -45.99 -2.68 -12.45
CA GLU A 500 -46.43 -3.96 -11.92
C GLU A 500 -47.70 -3.84 -11.04
N ASP A 501 -48.21 -2.61 -10.83
CA ASP A 501 -49.38 -2.29 -9.97
C ASP A 501 -49.25 -2.92 -8.57
N MET A 502 -48.10 -2.74 -7.94
CA MET A 502 -47.84 -3.34 -6.63
C MET A 502 -46.92 -2.47 -5.74
N TRP A 503 -47.02 -2.68 -4.43
CA TRP A 503 -46.11 -2.07 -3.48
C TRP A 503 -44.75 -2.76 -3.49
N LYS A 504 -43.70 -1.98 -3.68
CA LYS A 504 -42.30 -2.43 -3.58
C LYS A 504 -41.55 -1.73 -2.44
N ALA A 505 -40.50 -2.35 -1.93
CA ALA A 505 -39.53 -1.77 -1.00
C ALA A 505 -38.28 -1.42 -1.77
N ARG A 506 -37.95 -0.13 -1.85
CA ARG A 506 -36.65 0.37 -2.36
C ARG A 506 -35.55 0.21 -1.33
N ASN A 507 -34.31 0.57 -1.70
CA ASN A 507 -33.16 0.58 -0.80
C ASN A 507 -32.78 -0.80 -0.20
N GLN A 508 -33.22 -1.91 -0.79
CA GLN A 508 -32.78 -3.23 -0.35
C GLN A 508 -31.41 -3.54 -0.92
N MET A 509 -30.52 -4.17 -0.14
CA MET A 509 -29.15 -4.43 -0.54
C MET A 509 -28.93 -5.89 -0.92
N HIS A 510 -28.30 -6.09 -2.08
CA HIS A 510 -27.76 -7.38 -2.48
C HIS A 510 -26.22 -7.31 -2.51
N TRP A 511 -25.57 -8.12 -1.67
CA TRP A 511 -24.14 -8.13 -1.53
C TRP A 511 -23.52 -9.29 -2.30
N TYR A 512 -22.76 -8.97 -3.35
CA TYR A 512 -22.04 -9.96 -4.17
C TYR A 512 -20.80 -10.49 -3.45
N LEU A 513 -20.10 -9.64 -2.72
CA LEU A 513 -18.91 -10.00 -1.95
C LEU A 513 -19.09 -9.44 -0.55
N LYS A 514 -18.78 -10.26 0.46
CA LYS A 514 -18.84 -9.85 1.87
C LYS A 514 -17.44 -9.65 2.42
N LYS A 515 -17.32 -8.71 3.34
CA LYS A 515 -16.08 -8.48 4.10
C LYS A 515 -15.61 -9.77 4.75
N GLY A 516 -14.29 -10.02 4.70
CA GLY A 516 -13.67 -11.22 5.24
C GLY A 516 -13.78 -12.47 4.35
N CYS A 517 -14.50 -12.40 3.23
CA CYS A 517 -14.55 -13.50 2.27
C CYS A 517 -13.33 -13.51 1.35
N ASP A 518 -12.94 -14.71 0.91
CA ASP A 518 -11.88 -14.94 -0.05
C ASP A 518 -12.29 -14.40 -1.44
N VAL A 519 -11.43 -13.56 -2.02
CA VAL A 519 -11.64 -12.93 -3.33
C VAL A 519 -10.93 -13.75 -4.39
N SER A 520 -11.53 -14.86 -4.82
CA SER A 520 -10.94 -15.75 -5.83
C SER A 520 -11.54 -15.52 -7.20
N LYS A 521 -10.69 -15.43 -8.23
CA LYS A 521 -11.12 -15.37 -9.64
C LYS A 521 -11.96 -16.58 -10.08
N SER A 522 -11.81 -17.71 -9.35
CA SER A 522 -12.51 -18.95 -9.70
C SER A 522 -13.97 -18.99 -9.26
N ASN A 523 -14.42 -18.04 -8.44
CA ASN A 523 -15.80 -18.00 -7.91
C ASN A 523 -16.49 -16.68 -8.21
N PRO A 524 -16.83 -16.39 -9.47
CA PRO A 524 -17.66 -15.24 -9.80
C PRO A 524 -19.06 -15.40 -9.19
N VAL A 525 -19.60 -14.31 -8.68
CA VAL A 525 -20.96 -14.29 -8.11
C VAL A 525 -21.92 -13.66 -9.12
N LYS A 526 -22.89 -14.43 -9.57
CA LYS A 526 -23.91 -14.00 -10.55
C LYS A 526 -25.27 -13.89 -9.88
N ALA A 527 -25.98 -12.81 -10.16
CA ALA A 527 -27.35 -12.61 -9.74
C ALA A 527 -28.22 -12.14 -10.91
N GLU A 528 -29.47 -12.58 -10.93
CA GLU A 528 -30.43 -12.24 -11.98
C GLU A 528 -31.34 -11.10 -11.51
N TRP A 529 -31.56 -10.17 -12.40
CA TRP A 529 -32.31 -8.95 -12.17
C TRP A 529 -33.27 -8.69 -13.32
N TYR A 530 -34.24 -7.87 -13.09
CA TYR A 530 -35.09 -7.34 -14.15
C TYR A 530 -35.45 -5.89 -13.90
N MET A 531 -35.82 -5.21 -14.96
CA MET A 531 -36.42 -3.89 -14.92
C MET A 531 -37.66 -3.86 -15.83
N THR A 532 -38.60 -3.02 -15.47
CA THR A 532 -39.86 -2.86 -16.17
C THR A 532 -39.97 -1.46 -16.77
N SER A 533 -40.73 -1.29 -17.81
CA SER A 533 -41.11 0.00 -18.36
C SER A 533 -42.35 -0.15 -19.26
N GLN A 534 -43.15 0.92 -19.34
CA GLN A 534 -44.26 1.04 -20.27
C GLN A 534 -43.86 1.69 -21.60
N THR A 535 -42.80 2.49 -21.61
CA THR A 535 -42.45 3.40 -22.72
C THR A 535 -41.09 3.15 -23.36
N GLY A 536 -40.18 2.45 -22.70
CA GLY A 536 -38.82 2.15 -23.20
C GLY A 536 -37.79 2.19 -22.13
N PHE A 537 -36.56 1.76 -22.48
CA PHE A 537 -35.37 1.83 -21.64
C PHE A 537 -34.36 2.82 -22.21
N ASN A 538 -33.54 3.39 -21.34
CA ASN A 538 -32.40 4.21 -21.77
C ASN A 538 -31.46 3.37 -22.61
N LYS A 539 -30.79 4.00 -23.59
CA LYS A 539 -29.78 3.35 -24.43
C LYS A 539 -28.68 2.67 -23.62
N THR A 540 -28.29 3.27 -22.49
CA THR A 540 -27.36 2.70 -21.52
C THR A 540 -28.08 2.58 -20.19
N ILE A 541 -28.08 1.40 -19.62
CA ILE A 541 -28.61 1.12 -18.28
C ILE A 541 -27.45 1.29 -17.31
N ASN A 542 -27.62 2.19 -16.33
CA ASN A 542 -26.63 2.47 -15.30
C ASN A 542 -27.14 1.95 -13.95
N MET A 543 -26.20 1.48 -13.13
CA MET A 543 -26.46 1.10 -11.75
C MET A 543 -25.34 1.58 -10.85
N GLU A 544 -25.66 1.91 -9.61
CA GLU A 544 -24.69 2.25 -8.58
C GLU A 544 -24.21 0.98 -7.90
N VAL A 545 -22.90 0.89 -7.72
CA VAL A 545 -22.25 -0.11 -6.88
C VAL A 545 -21.98 0.53 -5.53
N TYR A 546 -22.31 -0.18 -4.49
CA TYR A 546 -22.17 0.27 -3.11
C TYR A 546 -21.16 -0.57 -2.35
N GLN A 547 -20.58 0.06 -1.34
CA GLN A 547 -19.68 -0.59 -0.38
C GLN A 547 -20.13 -0.33 1.05
N CYS A 548 -19.73 -1.25 1.95
CA CYS A 548 -19.92 -1.14 3.39
C CYS A 548 -18.78 -1.83 4.13
N THR A 549 -18.14 -1.13 5.07
CA THR A 549 -17.00 -1.64 5.84
C THR A 549 -17.40 -2.37 7.11
N ASP A 550 -18.69 -2.37 7.48
CA ASP A 550 -19.18 -3.10 8.64
C ASP A 550 -18.99 -4.62 8.47
N LEU A 551 -18.70 -5.31 9.56
CA LEU A 551 -18.53 -6.77 9.56
C LEU A 551 -19.81 -7.46 9.12
N MET A 552 -20.96 -6.93 9.55
CA MET A 552 -22.29 -7.42 9.16
C MET A 552 -22.89 -6.46 8.12
N ALA A 553 -22.88 -6.89 6.87
CA ALA A 553 -23.46 -6.12 5.77
C ALA A 553 -24.97 -5.88 6.02
N PRO A 554 -25.45 -4.63 5.99
CA PRO A 554 -26.85 -4.35 6.22
C PRO A 554 -27.71 -4.86 5.06
N SER A 555 -28.90 -5.37 5.36
CA SER A 555 -29.87 -5.80 4.33
C SER A 555 -30.58 -4.62 3.63
N ARG A 556 -30.43 -3.42 4.19
CA ARG A 556 -31.03 -2.16 3.74
C ARG A 556 -29.96 -1.07 3.69
N LYS A 557 -30.02 -0.22 2.65
CA LYS A 557 -29.16 0.96 2.51
C LYS A 557 -29.34 1.91 3.70
N ASN A 558 -28.26 2.20 4.39
CA ASN A 558 -28.21 3.08 5.56
C ASN A 558 -26.97 3.99 5.49
N LYS A 559 -26.65 4.73 6.54
CA LYS A 559 -25.50 5.66 6.58
C LYS A 559 -24.13 4.97 6.49
N ALA A 560 -24.05 3.65 6.77
CA ALA A 560 -22.81 2.88 6.65
C ALA A 560 -22.56 2.41 5.21
N VAL A 561 -23.54 2.55 4.31
CA VAL A 561 -23.43 2.18 2.89
C VAL A 561 -23.10 3.42 2.08
N SER A 562 -21.96 3.40 1.41
CA SER A 562 -21.49 4.48 0.52
C SER A 562 -21.48 4.02 -0.94
N THR A 563 -21.69 4.96 -1.87
CA THR A 563 -21.55 4.67 -3.30
C THR A 563 -20.07 4.51 -3.63
N LEU A 564 -19.70 3.40 -4.25
CA LEU A 564 -18.37 3.12 -4.73
C LEU A 564 -18.16 3.71 -6.13
N CYS A 565 -19.03 3.33 -7.07
CA CYS A 565 -18.93 3.76 -8.46
C CYS A 565 -20.25 3.56 -9.21
N ASN A 566 -20.29 4.03 -10.46
CA ASN A 566 -21.35 3.76 -11.41
C ASN A 566 -20.85 2.81 -12.50
N VAL A 567 -21.55 1.72 -12.70
CA VAL A 567 -21.33 0.77 -13.80
C VAL A 567 -22.55 0.73 -14.70
N GLY A 568 -22.39 0.30 -15.93
CA GLY A 568 -23.53 0.21 -16.83
C GLY A 568 -23.24 -0.64 -18.06
N PHE A 569 -24.30 -0.91 -18.83
CA PHE A 569 -24.21 -1.64 -20.07
C PHE A 569 -25.21 -1.12 -21.11
N THR A 570 -24.91 -1.40 -22.36
CA THR A 570 -25.82 -1.13 -23.47
C THR A 570 -26.42 -2.47 -23.91
N PRO A 571 -27.76 -2.68 -23.70
CA PRO A 571 -28.42 -3.89 -24.15
C PRO A 571 -28.31 -4.09 -25.67
N ASP A 572 -28.08 -5.31 -26.08
CA ASP A 572 -28.07 -5.72 -27.50
C ASP A 572 -29.47 -6.09 -28.01
N ILE A 573 -30.48 -5.98 -27.17
CA ILE A 573 -31.88 -6.22 -27.48
C ILE A 573 -32.66 -4.91 -27.62
N SER A 574 -33.50 -4.81 -28.64
CA SER A 574 -34.35 -3.64 -28.81
C SER A 574 -35.59 -3.71 -27.88
N TRP A 575 -36.02 -2.54 -27.39
CA TRP A 575 -37.31 -2.44 -26.68
C TRP A 575 -38.46 -3.08 -27.45
N GLN A 576 -38.47 -3.00 -28.77
CA GLN A 576 -39.52 -3.53 -29.62
C GLN A 576 -39.60 -5.06 -29.56
N ASP A 577 -38.48 -5.71 -29.37
CA ASP A 577 -38.36 -7.18 -29.36
C ASP A 577 -38.79 -7.82 -28.03
N LEU A 578 -38.93 -7.02 -26.95
CA LEU A 578 -39.34 -7.50 -25.64
C LEU A 578 -40.86 -7.83 -25.63
N GLN A 579 -41.23 -8.85 -24.87
CA GLN A 579 -42.63 -9.27 -24.71
C GLN A 579 -43.39 -8.34 -23.78
N TRP A 580 -44.70 -8.15 -24.10
CA TRP A 580 -45.62 -7.46 -23.25
C TRP A 580 -46.11 -8.35 -22.10
N HIS A 581 -46.08 -7.80 -20.90
CA HIS A 581 -46.69 -8.35 -19.70
C HIS A 581 -47.89 -7.49 -19.30
N THR A 582 -48.75 -8.04 -18.48
CA THR A 582 -49.90 -7.32 -17.90
C THR A 582 -49.92 -7.54 -16.41
N SER A 583 -49.96 -6.47 -15.65
CA SER A 583 -50.06 -6.48 -14.19
C SER A 583 -51.45 -7.00 -13.72
N ILE A 584 -51.61 -7.20 -12.43
CA ILE A 584 -52.90 -7.55 -11.82
C ILE A 584 -53.91 -6.42 -12.02
N GLY A 585 -53.47 -5.16 -12.03
CA GLY A 585 -54.32 -3.98 -12.27
C GLY A 585 -54.65 -3.73 -13.75
N GLY A 586 -54.06 -4.50 -14.68
CA GLY A 586 -54.29 -4.35 -16.11
C GLY A 586 -53.29 -3.48 -16.84
N THR A 587 -52.28 -2.93 -16.16
CA THR A 587 -51.22 -2.10 -16.75
C THR A 587 -50.34 -2.97 -17.64
N ARG A 588 -50.09 -2.52 -18.88
CA ARG A 588 -49.19 -3.21 -19.81
C ARG A 588 -47.80 -2.63 -19.74
N TYR A 589 -46.82 -3.51 -19.56
CA TYR A 589 -45.41 -3.16 -19.50
C TYR A 589 -44.53 -4.20 -20.20
N LYS A 590 -43.29 -3.83 -20.51
CA LYS A 590 -42.27 -4.78 -20.97
C LYS A 590 -41.22 -4.99 -19.90
N LYS A 591 -40.66 -6.19 -19.87
CA LYS A 591 -39.69 -6.62 -18.88
C LYS A 591 -38.38 -6.95 -19.59
N LEU A 592 -37.29 -6.34 -19.12
CA LEU A 592 -35.92 -6.69 -19.52
C LEU A 592 -35.26 -7.48 -18.40
N GLU A 593 -34.98 -8.74 -18.64
CA GLU A 593 -34.27 -9.61 -17.72
C GLU A 593 -32.78 -9.58 -18.06
N TYR A 594 -31.93 -9.43 -17.04
CA TYR A 594 -30.49 -9.41 -17.20
C TYR A 594 -29.81 -10.00 -15.97
N ALA A 595 -28.58 -10.47 -16.14
CA ALA A 595 -27.77 -10.91 -15.02
C ALA A 595 -26.56 -10.01 -14.86
N VAL A 596 -26.19 -9.77 -13.61
CA VAL A 596 -24.96 -9.08 -13.22
C VAL A 596 -24.04 -10.08 -12.55
N GLU A 597 -22.86 -10.22 -13.10
CA GLU A 597 -21.80 -11.07 -12.57
C GLU A 597 -20.70 -10.21 -11.99
N PHE A 598 -20.40 -10.42 -10.73
CA PHE A 598 -19.26 -9.82 -10.04
C PHE A 598 -18.08 -10.78 -10.14
N ILE A 599 -17.01 -10.35 -10.84
CA ILE A 599 -15.80 -11.13 -11.09
C ILE A 599 -14.67 -10.47 -10.33
N PRO A 600 -14.25 -11.00 -9.17
CA PRO A 600 -13.13 -10.45 -8.44
C PRO A 600 -11.82 -10.70 -9.18
N LEU A 601 -11.00 -9.67 -9.34
CA LEU A 601 -9.72 -9.69 -10.04
C LEU A 601 -8.52 -9.38 -9.12
N GLY A 602 -8.60 -9.75 -7.84
CA GLY A 602 -7.60 -9.43 -6.84
C GLY A 602 -7.82 -8.03 -6.26
N ALA A 603 -7.07 -7.03 -6.72
CA ALA A 603 -7.22 -5.63 -6.30
C ALA A 603 -8.41 -4.91 -6.95
N THR A 604 -8.95 -5.47 -8.04
CA THR A 604 -10.06 -4.91 -8.80
C THR A 604 -11.19 -5.92 -8.92
N ALA A 605 -12.37 -5.46 -9.30
CA ALA A 605 -13.47 -6.33 -9.72
C ALA A 605 -14.01 -5.89 -11.07
N GLU A 606 -14.46 -6.84 -11.87
CA GLU A 606 -15.20 -6.59 -13.10
C GLU A 606 -16.68 -6.87 -12.86
N PHE A 607 -17.54 -5.96 -13.30
CA PHE A 607 -18.98 -6.21 -13.43
C PHE A 607 -19.28 -6.59 -14.88
N ALA A 608 -19.68 -7.83 -15.10
CA ALA A 608 -20.10 -8.31 -16.40
C ALA A 608 -21.63 -8.43 -16.44
N PHE A 609 -22.24 -8.00 -17.55
CA PHE A 609 -23.68 -7.99 -17.76
C PHE A 609 -24.06 -8.99 -18.83
N TYR A 610 -25.16 -9.69 -18.62
CA TYR A 610 -25.65 -10.72 -19.54
C TYR A 610 -27.15 -10.57 -19.80
N ILE A 611 -27.56 -10.74 -21.07
CA ILE A 611 -28.95 -10.90 -21.47
C ILE A 611 -29.01 -12.22 -22.23
N ASP A 612 -29.95 -13.10 -21.89
CA ASP A 612 -30.09 -14.44 -22.47
C ASP A 612 -28.75 -15.21 -22.58
N GLY A 613 -27.91 -15.08 -21.54
CA GLY A 613 -26.59 -15.71 -21.47
C GLY A 613 -25.49 -15.06 -22.31
N ARG A 614 -25.80 -14.00 -23.08
CA ARG A 614 -24.82 -13.26 -23.91
C ARG A 614 -24.25 -12.07 -23.13
N LYS A 615 -22.91 -11.95 -23.08
CA LYS A 615 -22.22 -10.83 -22.44
C LYS A 615 -22.49 -9.53 -23.19
N GLN A 616 -22.91 -8.52 -22.49
CA GLN A 616 -23.24 -7.20 -23.00
C GLN A 616 -22.03 -6.28 -22.98
N LYS A 617 -22.04 -5.23 -23.81
CA LYS A 617 -21.00 -4.21 -23.82
C LYS A 617 -21.11 -3.34 -22.57
N GLY A 618 -20.21 -3.54 -21.62
CA GLY A 618 -20.15 -2.78 -20.36
C GLY A 618 -19.47 -1.41 -20.50
N LYS A 619 -19.85 -0.48 -19.64
CA LYS A 619 -19.22 0.83 -19.45
C LYS A 619 -18.86 0.98 -17.98
N GLY A 620 -17.58 1.31 -17.67
CA GLY A 620 -17.11 1.46 -16.29
C GLY A 620 -17.11 0.14 -15.50
N SER A 621 -16.90 -0.99 -16.19
CA SER A 621 -17.10 -2.33 -15.63
C SER A 621 -15.98 -2.82 -14.73
N VAL A 622 -14.80 -2.18 -14.72
CA VAL A 622 -13.68 -2.56 -13.85
C VAL A 622 -13.56 -1.55 -12.71
N VAL A 623 -13.57 -2.05 -11.50
CA VAL A 623 -13.59 -1.27 -10.25
C VAL A 623 -12.46 -1.77 -9.35
N ASP A 624 -11.77 -0.87 -8.70
CA ASP A 624 -10.77 -1.22 -7.69
C ASP A 624 -11.44 -1.50 -6.35
N ILE A 625 -11.34 -2.72 -5.87
CA ILE A 625 -11.98 -3.18 -4.62
C ILE A 625 -11.03 -3.25 -3.43
N GLN A 626 -9.74 -3.04 -3.65
CA GLN A 626 -8.74 -3.22 -2.60
C GLN A 626 -8.60 -1.97 -1.71
N TYR A 627 -8.94 -0.80 -2.26
CA TYR A 627 -8.73 0.50 -1.61
C TYR A 627 -10.01 1.29 -1.36
N ASP A 628 -11.14 0.82 -1.84
CA ASP A 628 -12.41 1.54 -1.72
C ASP A 628 -13.20 1.14 -0.46
N SER A 629 -12.51 0.59 0.55
CA SER A 629 -13.11 0.24 1.85
C SER A 629 -12.99 1.34 2.90
#